data_5ff1cd785ad57070aa948089bb711888
#
_entry.id   5ff1cd785ad57070aa948089bb711888
#
_cell.length_a   1.000
_cell.length_b   1.000
_cell.length_c   1.000
_cell.angle_alpha   90.00
_cell.angle_beta   90.00
_cell.angle_gamma   90.00
#
_symmetry.space_group_name_H-M   'P 1'
#
loop_
_entity.id
_entity.type
_entity.pdbx_description
1 polymer ?
#
loop_
_entity_poly.entity_id
_entity_poly.type
_entity_poly.pdbx_seq_one_letter_code
_entity_poly.pdbx_strand_id
1 'polypeptide(L)'
;MRWSSKAESVFFRKDRDFAMISYDAKIRVNYKDTDQMGIVHHSNYIVYYEMARVEALRAWGMPYSEMEKMGIISPILEVGSKYIQPAYFDEVLTVRVIVEEMPMVRLKVRYELYNEAGTLINTGHTWLGFLDGTTRRPCRAPQSLIEGLKRVGLE
;
A
#
# COMPACT_ATOMS: atom_id res chain seq x y z
N MET A 1 11.56 -7.02 21.34
CA MET A 1 11.87 -6.87 19.91
C MET A 1 11.66 -5.40 19.52
N ARG A 2 12.73 -4.66 19.28
CA ARG A 2 12.61 -3.24 18.92
C ARG A 2 12.43 -3.12 17.43
N TRP A 3 11.30 -2.58 17.01
CA TRP A 3 11.11 -2.10 15.63
C TRP A 3 11.96 -0.84 15.47
N SER A 4 13.01 -0.93 14.68
CA SER A 4 13.76 0.24 14.26
C SER A 4 12.97 0.94 13.16
N SER A 5 12.30 2.02 13.54
CA SER A 5 11.71 2.95 12.59
C SER A 5 12.84 3.81 11.99
N LYS A 6 13.53 3.30 11.00
CA LYS A 6 14.26 4.17 10.09
C LYS A 6 13.31 4.55 8.97
N ALA A 7 12.89 5.78 8.98
CA ALA A 7 12.27 6.43 7.84
C ALA A 7 13.28 6.37 6.69
N GLU A 8 13.15 5.36 5.84
CA GLU A 8 13.94 5.29 4.62
C GLU A 8 13.20 6.01 3.51
N SER A 9 13.74 7.15 3.18
CA SER A 9 13.68 7.92 1.94
C SER A 9 12.46 7.70 1.05
N VAL A 10 11.65 8.74 0.99
CA VAL A 10 10.76 9.00 -0.14
C VAL A 10 11.64 9.11 -1.40
N PHE A 11 11.70 8.07 -2.22
CA PHE A 11 12.37 8.12 -3.50
C PHE A 11 11.43 8.71 -4.55
N PHE A 12 11.76 9.91 -5.03
CA PHE A 12 11.18 10.47 -6.23
C PHE A 12 11.88 9.87 -7.46
N ARG A 13 11.24 8.94 -8.15
CA ARG A 13 11.63 8.58 -9.52
C ARG A 13 10.81 9.41 -10.49
N LYS A 14 11.49 10.36 -11.10
CA LYS A 14 10.98 11.11 -12.24
C LYS A 14 11.29 10.31 -13.50
N ASP A 15 10.45 9.34 -13.83
CA ASP A 15 10.48 8.68 -15.13
C ASP A 15 9.21 9.01 -15.90
N ARG A 16 9.39 9.78 -16.96
CA ARG A 16 8.44 10.15 -18.02
C ARG A 16 7.10 10.75 -17.56
N ASP A 17 7.03 12.07 -17.53
CA ASP A 17 5.84 12.93 -17.63
C ASP A 17 4.67 12.73 -16.64
N PHE A 18 4.74 11.80 -15.70
CA PHE A 18 3.76 11.65 -14.61
C PHE A 18 4.48 11.61 -13.28
N ALA A 19 4.16 12.55 -12.41
CA ALA A 19 4.61 12.51 -11.02
C ALA A 19 3.95 11.31 -10.32
N MET A 20 4.75 10.35 -9.87
CA MET A 20 4.27 9.26 -9.01
C MET A 20 4.95 9.34 -7.66
N ILE A 21 4.26 8.90 -6.63
CA ILE A 21 4.81 8.77 -5.29
C ILE A 21 4.94 7.31 -4.90
N SER A 22 5.92 6.99 -4.09
CA SER A 22 6.10 5.64 -3.57
C SER A 22 6.58 5.64 -2.12
N TYR A 23 6.32 4.52 -1.45
CA TYR A 23 6.77 4.24 -0.09
C TYR A 23 7.16 2.77 0.03
N ASP A 24 8.32 2.50 0.62
CA ASP A 24 8.80 1.14 0.85
C ASP A 24 8.56 0.74 2.30
N ALA A 25 7.66 -0.22 2.50
CA ALA A 25 7.43 -0.85 3.79
C ALA A 25 8.24 -2.14 3.90
N LYS A 26 8.74 -2.45 5.09
CA LYS A 26 9.43 -3.70 5.39
C LYS A 26 8.50 -4.63 6.16
N ILE A 27 8.33 -5.84 5.65
CA ILE A 27 7.46 -6.85 6.25
C ILE A 27 8.26 -8.14 6.41
N ARG A 28 8.34 -8.63 7.65
CA ARG A 28 8.91 -9.95 7.92
C ARG A 28 7.84 -11.01 7.76
N VAL A 29 8.14 -12.04 6.98
CA VAL A 29 7.27 -13.21 6.82
C VAL A 29 7.20 -13.97 8.14
N ASN A 30 6.00 -14.13 8.69
CA ASN A 30 5.75 -14.90 9.89
C ASN A 30 5.54 -16.40 9.55
N TYR A 31 5.81 -17.27 10.50
CA TYR A 31 5.62 -18.71 10.31
C TYR A 31 4.18 -19.04 9.89
N LYS A 32 3.19 -18.38 10.51
CA LYS A 32 1.77 -18.55 10.20
C LYS A 32 1.38 -18.17 8.77
N ASP A 33 2.21 -17.41 8.08
CA ASP A 33 1.93 -16.93 6.71
C ASP A 33 2.29 -18.00 5.68
N THR A 34 3.03 -19.02 6.08
CA THR A 34 3.50 -20.09 5.18
C THR A 34 2.50 -21.25 5.13
N ASP A 35 2.52 -21.95 4.04
CA ASP A 35 1.71 -23.16 3.80
C ASP A 35 2.54 -24.44 3.83
N GLN A 36 1.89 -25.56 3.51
CA GLN A 36 2.51 -26.86 3.51
C GLN A 36 3.65 -27.01 2.50
N MET A 37 3.70 -26.17 1.46
CA MET A 37 4.80 -26.10 0.49
C MET A 37 6.04 -25.35 1.03
N GLY A 38 5.95 -24.78 2.24
CA GLY A 38 7.03 -24.01 2.85
C GLY A 38 7.21 -22.61 2.29
N ILE A 39 6.22 -22.09 1.57
CA ILE A 39 6.20 -20.75 0.99
C ILE A 39 5.05 -19.94 1.56
N VAL A 40 5.12 -18.62 1.41
CA VAL A 40 4.01 -17.74 1.78
C VAL A 40 2.76 -18.12 1.00
N HIS A 41 1.66 -18.38 1.73
CA HIS A 41 0.38 -18.70 1.11
C HIS A 41 -0.11 -17.49 0.30
N HIS A 42 -0.65 -17.76 -0.89
CA HIS A 42 -1.04 -16.70 -1.84
C HIS A 42 -1.98 -15.64 -1.25
N SER A 43 -2.84 -15.98 -0.30
CA SER A 43 -3.77 -15.02 0.33
C SER A 43 -3.06 -13.96 1.19
N ASN A 44 -1.87 -14.25 1.70
CA ASN A 44 -1.15 -13.35 2.60
C ASN A 44 -0.56 -12.13 1.88
N TYR A 45 -0.36 -12.19 0.58
CA TYR A 45 0.13 -11.04 -0.19
C TYR A 45 -0.85 -9.87 -0.14
N ILE A 46 -2.15 -10.14 -0.14
CA ILE A 46 -3.19 -9.12 0.01
C ILE A 46 -3.12 -8.46 1.39
N VAL A 47 -2.84 -9.23 2.42
CA VAL A 47 -2.60 -8.71 3.78
C VAL A 47 -1.34 -7.82 3.80
N TYR A 48 -0.28 -8.22 3.14
CA TYR A 48 0.94 -7.43 3.03
C TYR A 48 0.69 -6.10 2.29
N TYR A 49 -0.13 -6.11 1.24
CA TYR A 49 -0.54 -4.87 0.57
C TYR A 49 -1.23 -3.91 1.52
N GLU A 50 -2.16 -4.41 2.33
CA GLU A 50 -2.86 -3.59 3.31
C GLU A 50 -1.92 -3.02 4.37
N MET A 51 -1.05 -3.86 4.95
CA MET A 51 -0.07 -3.42 5.94
C MET A 51 0.83 -2.32 5.40
N ALA A 52 1.34 -2.50 4.19
CA ALA A 52 2.20 -1.53 3.52
C ALA A 52 1.45 -0.23 3.18
N ARG A 53 0.21 -0.33 2.72
CA ARG A 53 -0.63 0.83 2.42
C ARG A 53 -0.93 1.64 3.66
N VAL A 54 -1.24 1.00 4.76
CA VAL A 54 -1.47 1.68 6.04
C VAL A 54 -0.24 2.45 6.50
N GLU A 55 0.96 1.86 6.38
CA GLU A 55 2.21 2.54 6.69
C GLU A 55 2.48 3.71 5.74
N ALA A 56 2.27 3.52 4.44
CA ALA A 56 2.47 4.56 3.44
C ALA A 56 1.58 5.77 3.71
N LEU A 57 0.30 5.56 3.94
CA LEU A 57 -0.64 6.64 4.24
C LEU A 57 -0.26 7.38 5.54
N ARG A 58 0.19 6.66 6.55
CA ARG A 58 0.67 7.28 7.79
C ARG A 58 1.93 8.11 7.54
N ALA A 59 2.88 7.58 6.78
CA ALA A 59 4.12 8.28 6.44
C ALA A 59 3.86 9.54 5.60
N TRP A 60 2.84 9.51 4.76
CA TRP A 60 2.39 10.66 3.96
C TRP A 60 1.51 11.65 4.74
N GLY A 61 1.30 11.42 6.04
CA GLY A 61 0.51 12.29 6.90
C GLY A 61 -1.01 12.12 6.78
N MET A 62 -1.46 10.99 6.26
CA MET A 62 -2.87 10.70 5.99
C MET A 62 -3.30 9.36 6.60
N PRO A 63 -3.19 9.16 7.93
CA PRO A 63 -3.57 7.90 8.53
C PRO A 63 -5.08 7.63 8.39
N TYR A 64 -5.46 6.37 8.27
CA TYR A 64 -6.87 5.97 8.18
C TYR A 64 -7.73 6.53 9.30
N SER A 65 -7.19 6.67 10.50
CA SER A 65 -7.90 7.25 11.65
C SER A 65 -8.43 8.65 11.39
N GLU A 66 -7.75 9.45 10.58
CA GLU A 66 -8.21 10.80 10.22
C GLU A 66 -9.38 10.74 9.24
N MET A 67 -9.38 9.80 8.28
CA MET A 67 -10.51 9.58 7.38
C MET A 67 -11.75 9.09 8.14
N GLU A 68 -11.57 8.17 9.08
CA GLU A 68 -12.66 7.67 9.93
C GLU A 68 -13.28 8.77 10.78
N LYS A 69 -12.48 9.68 11.34
CA LYS A 69 -12.97 10.85 12.08
C LYS A 69 -13.82 11.78 11.23
N MET A 70 -13.54 11.87 9.93
CA MET A 70 -14.35 12.65 8.98
C MET A 70 -15.60 11.90 8.50
N GLY A 71 -15.85 10.69 9.01
CA GLY A 71 -16.99 9.87 8.62
C GLY A 71 -16.91 9.27 7.24
N ILE A 72 -15.70 9.12 6.70
CA ILE A 72 -15.47 8.50 5.38
C ILE A 72 -14.90 7.11 5.59
N ILE A 73 -15.48 6.15 4.90
CA ILE A 73 -14.98 4.77 4.85
C ILE A 73 -14.46 4.47 3.44
N SER A 74 -13.47 3.60 3.37
CA SER A 74 -12.81 3.29 2.10
C SER A 74 -12.82 1.78 1.85
N PRO A 75 -13.87 1.26 1.21
CA PRO A 75 -13.95 -0.15 0.88
C PRO A 75 -12.99 -0.51 -0.25
N ILE A 76 -12.55 -1.76 -0.24
CA ILE A 76 -11.81 -2.35 -1.35
C ILE A 76 -12.81 -2.75 -2.44
N LEU A 77 -12.59 -2.25 -3.65
CA LEU A 77 -13.43 -2.54 -4.81
C LEU A 77 -12.87 -3.67 -5.66
N GLU A 78 -11.55 -3.76 -5.74
CA GLU A 78 -10.85 -4.76 -6.54
C GLU A 78 -9.44 -4.99 -5.98
N VAL A 79 -8.97 -6.21 -6.04
CA VAL A 79 -7.59 -6.60 -5.73
C VAL A 79 -7.09 -7.51 -6.83
N GLY A 80 -5.89 -7.25 -7.31
CA GLY A 80 -5.17 -8.15 -8.20
C GLY A 80 -3.78 -8.47 -7.65
N SER A 81 -3.31 -9.67 -7.93
CA SER A 81 -1.98 -10.11 -7.50
C SER A 81 -1.39 -11.07 -8.53
N LYS A 82 -0.12 -10.85 -8.87
CA LYS A 82 0.65 -11.71 -9.76
C LYS A 82 1.85 -12.27 -9.01
N TYR A 83 1.95 -13.58 -8.97
CA TYR A 83 2.98 -14.32 -8.25
C TYR A 83 4.11 -14.69 -9.22
N ILE A 84 5.31 -14.19 -8.96
CA ILE A 84 6.48 -14.36 -9.82
C ILE A 84 7.45 -15.37 -9.22
N GLN A 85 7.79 -15.19 -7.93
CA GLN A 85 8.63 -16.11 -7.17
C GLN A 85 8.09 -16.26 -5.74
N PRO A 86 8.34 -17.40 -5.08
CA PRO A 86 7.89 -17.58 -3.70
C PRO A 86 8.68 -16.74 -2.70
N ALA A 87 8.03 -16.41 -1.60
CA ALA A 87 8.67 -15.90 -0.40
C ALA A 87 8.65 -16.97 0.70
N TYR A 88 9.62 -16.90 1.60
CA TYR A 88 9.84 -17.91 2.62
C TYR A 88 9.76 -17.34 4.03
N PHE A 89 9.56 -18.23 4.99
CA PHE A 89 9.57 -17.86 6.40
C PHE A 89 10.82 -17.06 6.78
N ASP A 90 10.60 -16.05 7.60
CA ASP A 90 11.63 -15.18 8.19
C ASP A 90 12.34 -14.22 7.22
N GLU A 91 12.02 -14.26 5.93
CA GLU A 91 12.47 -13.24 5.00
C GLU A 91 11.87 -11.87 5.33
N VAL A 92 12.64 -10.81 5.14
CA VAL A 92 12.16 -9.43 5.18
C VAL A 92 11.88 -8.96 3.77
N LEU A 93 10.61 -8.82 3.45
CA LEU A 93 10.17 -8.33 2.15
C LEU A 93 10.11 -6.82 2.14
N THR A 94 10.45 -6.23 0.99
CA THR A 94 10.17 -4.82 0.72
C THR A 94 8.89 -4.73 -0.10
N VAL A 95 7.87 -4.09 0.45
CA VAL A 95 6.61 -3.83 -0.24
C VAL A 95 6.58 -2.37 -0.65
N ARG A 96 6.76 -2.12 -1.94
CA ARG A 96 6.67 -0.78 -2.51
C ARG A 96 5.23 -0.45 -2.82
N VAL A 97 4.73 0.59 -2.18
CA VAL A 97 3.39 1.16 -2.40
C VAL A 97 3.52 2.32 -3.37
N ILE A 98 2.78 2.31 -4.45
CA ILE A 98 2.90 3.29 -5.55
C ILE A 98 1.54 3.90 -5.83
N VAL A 99 1.47 5.22 -5.86
CA VAL A 99 0.29 5.99 -6.31
C VAL A 99 0.71 6.88 -7.47
N GLU A 100 0.03 6.72 -8.60
CA GLU A 100 0.38 7.38 -9.87
C GLU A 100 -0.60 8.49 -10.23
N GLU A 101 -1.85 8.38 -9.77
CA GLU A 101 -2.92 9.30 -10.14
C GLU A 101 -3.63 9.87 -8.92
N MET A 102 -3.95 11.15 -8.99
CA MET A 102 -4.75 11.81 -7.97
C MET A 102 -6.15 11.20 -7.93
N PRO A 103 -6.63 10.73 -6.77
CA PRO A 103 -7.96 10.13 -6.70
C PRO A 103 -9.07 11.19 -6.84
N MET A 104 -10.18 10.78 -7.44
CA MET A 104 -11.44 11.53 -7.41
C MET A 104 -12.48 10.79 -6.57
N VAL A 105 -13.05 9.72 -7.11
CA VAL A 105 -14.01 8.84 -6.42
C VAL A 105 -13.42 7.48 -6.09
N ARG A 106 -12.27 7.16 -6.65
CA ARG A 106 -11.51 5.93 -6.40
C ARG A 106 -10.03 6.22 -6.36
N LEU A 107 -9.31 5.44 -5.55
CA LEU A 107 -7.86 5.46 -5.48
C LEU A 107 -7.31 4.12 -5.98
N LYS A 108 -6.42 4.17 -6.94
CA LYS A 108 -5.61 3.02 -7.35
C LYS A 108 -4.28 3.04 -6.62
N VAL A 109 -3.96 1.93 -6.00
CA VAL A 109 -2.65 1.70 -5.39
C VAL A 109 -2.01 0.50 -6.06
N ARG A 110 -0.78 0.64 -6.52
CA ARG A 110 0.02 -0.47 -7.04
C ARG A 110 1.04 -0.92 -6.01
N TYR A 111 1.44 -2.17 -6.09
CA TYR A 111 2.43 -2.78 -5.20
C TYR A 111 3.47 -3.55 -6.00
N GLU A 112 4.71 -3.45 -5.56
CA GLU A 112 5.81 -4.28 -6.00
C GLU A 112 6.47 -4.87 -4.76
N LEU A 113 6.60 -6.19 -4.71
CA LEU A 113 7.23 -6.89 -3.60
C LEU A 113 8.59 -7.42 -4.03
N TYR A 114 9.58 -7.13 -3.22
CA TYR A 114 10.95 -7.57 -3.41
C TYR A 114 11.41 -8.41 -2.23
N ASN A 115 12.17 -9.48 -2.51
CA ASN A 115 12.83 -10.26 -1.45
C ASN A 115 14.10 -9.56 -0.95
N GLU A 116 14.80 -10.17 0.01
CA GLU A 116 16.03 -9.61 0.57
C GLU A 116 17.16 -9.44 -0.46
N ALA A 117 17.17 -10.26 -1.49
CA ALA A 117 18.11 -10.15 -2.61
C ALA A 117 17.77 -9.01 -3.58
N GLY A 118 16.64 -8.33 -3.40
CA GLY A 118 16.16 -7.27 -4.29
C GLY A 118 15.48 -7.79 -5.55
N THR A 119 15.11 -9.06 -5.59
CA THR A 119 14.38 -9.66 -6.72
C THR A 119 12.89 -9.34 -6.60
N LEU A 120 12.28 -8.91 -7.69
CA LEU A 120 10.82 -8.72 -7.78
C LEU A 120 10.13 -10.09 -7.73
N ILE A 121 9.33 -10.32 -6.71
CA ILE A 121 8.67 -11.60 -6.46
C ILE A 121 7.15 -11.57 -6.64
N ASN A 122 6.55 -10.40 -6.58
CA ASN A 122 5.11 -10.23 -6.70
C ASN A 122 4.78 -8.81 -7.14
N THR A 123 3.71 -8.66 -7.90
CA THR A 123 3.10 -7.37 -8.21
C THR A 123 1.61 -7.42 -7.95
N GLY A 124 1.04 -6.30 -7.57
CA GLY A 124 -0.38 -6.24 -7.29
C GLY A 124 -0.95 -4.83 -7.41
N HIS A 125 -2.25 -4.76 -7.24
CA HIS A 125 -2.98 -3.51 -7.19
C HIS A 125 -4.22 -3.63 -6.32
N THR A 126 -4.67 -2.50 -5.83
CA THR A 126 -5.93 -2.37 -5.10
C THR A 126 -6.66 -1.13 -5.60
N TRP A 127 -7.93 -1.25 -5.87
CA TRP A 127 -8.83 -0.13 -6.05
C TRP A 127 -9.63 0.08 -4.77
N LEU A 128 -9.55 1.28 -4.23
CA LEU A 128 -10.33 1.70 -3.07
C LEU A 128 -11.39 2.71 -3.51
N GLY A 129 -12.59 2.56 -2.98
CA GLY A 129 -13.64 3.58 -3.10
C GLY A 129 -13.64 4.50 -1.89
N PHE A 130 -14.53 5.49 -1.92
CA PHE A 130 -14.83 6.35 -0.79
C PHE A 130 -16.34 6.41 -0.61
N LEU A 131 -16.80 6.13 0.62
CA LEU A 131 -18.20 6.18 0.97
C LEU A 131 -18.41 7.11 2.16
N ASP A 132 -19.51 7.83 2.12
CA ASP A 132 -20.03 8.46 3.33
C ASP A 132 -20.42 7.35 4.35
N GLY A 133 -19.85 7.41 5.53
CA GLY A 133 -20.03 6.37 6.56
C GLY A 133 -21.47 6.26 7.09
N THR A 134 -22.26 7.32 6.96
CA THR A 134 -23.65 7.36 7.40
C THR A 134 -24.60 6.88 6.30
N THR A 135 -24.50 7.44 5.10
CA THR A 135 -25.42 7.14 3.99
C THR A 135 -25.02 5.93 3.19
N ARG A 136 -23.77 5.49 3.30
CA ARG A 136 -23.15 4.41 2.50
C ARG A 136 -23.13 4.71 1.00
N ARG A 137 -23.27 5.97 0.62
CA ARG A 137 -23.19 6.40 -0.79
C ARG A 137 -21.77 6.77 -1.17
N PRO A 138 -21.39 6.53 -2.43
CA PRO A 138 -20.11 6.98 -2.95
C PRO A 138 -19.93 8.49 -2.78
N CYS A 139 -18.71 8.88 -2.40
CA CYS A 139 -18.33 10.28 -2.28
C CYS A 139 -16.95 10.48 -2.88
N ARG A 140 -16.50 11.73 -2.96
CA ARG A 140 -15.16 12.05 -3.42
C ARG A 140 -14.13 11.72 -2.36
N ALA A 141 -12.90 11.50 -2.81
CA ALA A 141 -11.75 11.38 -1.92
C ALA A 141 -11.71 12.58 -0.95
N PRO A 142 -11.41 12.34 0.34
CA PRO A 142 -11.34 13.41 1.31
C PRO A 142 -10.31 14.47 0.90
N GLN A 143 -10.61 15.74 1.16
CA GLN A 143 -9.70 16.86 0.84
C GLN A 143 -8.35 16.70 1.54
N SER A 144 -8.33 16.15 2.76
CA SER A 144 -7.09 15.85 3.49
C SER A 144 -6.20 14.86 2.76
N LEU A 145 -6.79 13.85 2.10
CA LEU A 145 -6.06 12.89 1.27
C LEU A 145 -5.47 13.59 0.04
N ILE A 146 -6.27 14.37 -0.66
CA ILE A 146 -5.82 15.15 -1.83
C ILE A 146 -4.65 16.07 -1.46
N GLU A 147 -4.80 16.84 -0.39
CA GLU A 147 -3.75 17.77 0.08
C GLU A 147 -2.49 17.02 0.52
N GLY A 148 -2.64 15.89 1.21
CA GLY A 148 -1.53 15.06 1.61
C GLY A 148 -0.77 14.48 0.42
N LEU A 149 -1.46 13.98 -0.59
CA LEU A 149 -0.84 13.46 -1.82
C LEU A 149 -0.10 14.56 -2.59
N LYS A 150 -0.69 15.76 -2.70
CA LYS A 150 -0.01 16.92 -3.28
C LYS A 150 1.25 17.32 -2.51
N ARG A 151 1.18 17.31 -1.20
CA ARG A 151 2.30 17.68 -0.32
C ARG A 151 3.51 16.76 -0.49
N VAL A 152 3.28 15.47 -0.78
CA VAL A 152 4.34 14.49 -1.03
C VAL A 152 4.71 14.36 -2.51
N GLY A 153 4.16 15.20 -3.39
CA GLY A 153 4.61 15.39 -4.76
C GLY A 153 3.77 14.76 -5.87
N LEU A 154 2.56 14.29 -5.56
CA LEU A 154 1.61 13.87 -6.59
C LEU A 154 0.90 15.11 -7.16
N GLU A 155 0.90 15.26 -8.49
CA GLU A 155 0.26 16.36 -9.21
C GLU A 155 -1.05 15.90 -9.90
#